data_17c9d322317d9d43d93f63b5016aae7b
#
_entry.id   17c9d322317d9d43d93f63b5016aae7b
#
_cell.length_a   1.000
_cell.length_b   1.000
_cell.length_c   1.000
_cell.angle_alpha   90.00
_cell.angle_beta   90.00
_cell.angle_gamma   90.00
#
_symmetry.space_group_name_H-M   'P 1'
#
loop_
_entity.id
_entity.type
_entity.pdbx_description
1 polymer ?
#
loop_
_entity_poly.entity_id
_entity_poly.type
_entity_poly.pdbx_seq_one_letter_code
_entity_poly.pdbx_strand_id
1 'polypeptide(L)'
;MTVKASFRFVIKPEWEEAVREGRKKIDVRVNAEKYADVKSGDIIHYSATKVRVTGIRGYPGLEDLLHHEDYRKVVPGAKSAQDALEQLRAVGLHDAPAHGVLAFEVEVVK
;
A
#
# COMPACT_ATOMS: atom_id res chain seq x y z
N MET A 1 -11.31 -23.44 -12.13
CA MET A 1 -10.43 -23.02 -11.01
C MET A 1 -9.78 -21.68 -11.34
N THR A 2 -9.84 -20.74 -10.42
CA THR A 2 -9.27 -19.43 -10.63
C THR A 2 -7.81 -19.41 -10.21
N VAL A 3 -6.92 -19.03 -11.11
CA VAL A 3 -5.51 -18.87 -10.80
C VAL A 3 -5.31 -17.44 -10.30
N LYS A 4 -4.74 -17.29 -9.12
CA LYS A 4 -4.44 -15.99 -8.55
C LYS A 4 -3.20 -15.42 -9.23
N ALA A 5 -3.26 -14.14 -9.58
CA ALA A 5 -2.12 -13.47 -10.16
C ALA A 5 -1.09 -13.12 -9.09
N SER A 6 0.15 -13.02 -9.51
CA SER A 6 1.27 -12.62 -8.66
C SER A 6 1.93 -11.38 -9.24
N PHE A 7 2.29 -10.45 -8.37
CA PHE A 7 2.91 -9.19 -8.76
C PHE A 7 4.14 -8.95 -7.90
N ARG A 8 5.11 -8.24 -8.45
CA ARG A 8 6.30 -7.82 -7.70
C ARG A 8 6.24 -6.34 -7.49
N PHE A 9 6.32 -5.92 -6.23
CA PHE A 9 6.34 -4.50 -5.86
C PHE A 9 7.65 -4.17 -5.16
N VAL A 10 8.20 -3.01 -5.46
CA VAL A 10 9.34 -2.47 -4.74
C VAL A 10 8.81 -1.72 -3.52
N ILE A 11 9.42 -1.94 -2.38
CA ILE A 11 9.03 -1.29 -1.13
C ILE A 11 10.28 -0.91 -0.35
N LYS A 12 10.20 0.16 0.42
CA LYS A 12 11.26 0.60 1.32
C LYS A 12 11.53 -0.50 2.36
N PRO A 13 12.80 -0.84 2.65
CA PRO A 13 13.11 -1.96 3.55
C PRO A 13 12.45 -1.88 4.92
N GLU A 14 12.41 -0.70 5.53
CA GLU A 14 11.77 -0.51 6.83
C GLU A 14 10.27 -0.80 6.77
N TRP A 15 9.64 -0.48 5.65
CA TRP A 15 8.23 -0.74 5.46
C TRP A 15 7.97 -2.21 5.18
N GLU A 16 8.86 -2.88 4.46
CA GLU A 16 8.74 -4.33 4.27
C GLU A 16 8.83 -5.07 5.60
N GLU A 17 9.75 -4.67 6.47
CA GLU A 17 9.85 -5.25 7.81
C GLU A 17 8.56 -5.03 8.59
N ALA A 18 7.99 -3.83 8.51
CA ALA A 18 6.72 -3.50 9.18
C ALA A 18 5.56 -4.35 8.64
N VAL A 19 5.54 -4.62 7.32
CA VAL A 19 4.56 -5.52 6.72
C VAL A 19 4.73 -6.92 7.31
N ARG A 20 5.95 -7.42 7.34
CA ARG A 20 6.24 -8.77 7.82
C ARG A 20 5.85 -8.95 9.29
N GLU A 21 5.99 -7.89 10.08
CA GLU A 21 5.62 -7.88 11.50
C GLU A 21 4.14 -7.61 11.75
N GLY A 22 3.38 -7.32 10.70
CA GLY A 22 1.95 -7.03 10.83
C GLY A 22 1.60 -5.62 11.26
N ARG A 23 2.59 -4.71 11.34
CA ARG A 23 2.35 -3.31 11.71
C ARG A 23 1.87 -2.47 10.55
N LYS A 24 2.40 -2.71 9.34
CA LYS A 24 1.94 -2.05 8.13
C LYS A 24 0.98 -2.98 7.40
N LYS A 25 -0.27 -2.53 7.26
CA LYS A 25 -1.33 -3.32 6.63
C LYS A 25 -1.84 -2.68 5.34
N ILE A 26 -1.42 -1.47 5.03
CA ILE A 26 -1.86 -0.74 3.85
C ILE A 26 -0.64 -0.31 3.04
N ASP A 27 -0.59 -0.75 1.78
CA ASP A 27 0.43 -0.34 0.81
C ASP A 27 -0.23 0.66 -0.14
N VAL A 28 0.35 1.86 -0.24
CA VAL A 28 -0.20 2.94 -1.06
C VAL A 28 0.56 3.05 -2.37
N ARG A 29 -0.16 3.03 -3.47
CA ARG A 29 0.42 3.16 -4.82
C ARG A 29 -0.40 4.16 -5.63
N VAL A 30 0.25 4.80 -6.60
CA VAL A 30 -0.46 5.62 -7.56
C VAL A 30 -1.38 4.72 -8.39
N ASN A 31 -2.57 5.23 -8.76
CA ASN A 31 -3.46 4.48 -9.64
C ASN A 31 -2.94 4.60 -11.07
N ALA A 32 -2.10 3.67 -11.45
CA ALA A 32 -1.48 3.62 -12.77
C ALA A 32 -1.62 2.20 -13.32
N GLU A 33 -1.43 2.06 -14.62
CA GLU A 33 -1.60 0.79 -15.32
C GLU A 33 -0.86 -0.36 -14.64
N LYS A 34 0.34 -0.09 -14.13
CA LYS A 34 1.16 -1.08 -13.44
C LYS A 34 0.45 -1.73 -12.25
N TYR A 35 -0.44 -1.01 -11.59
CA TYR A 35 -1.12 -1.46 -10.37
C TYR A 35 -2.59 -1.75 -10.57
N ALA A 36 -3.16 -1.32 -11.70
CA ALA A 36 -4.61 -1.40 -11.92
C ALA A 36 -5.14 -2.83 -12.08
N ASP A 37 -4.27 -3.77 -12.45
CA ASP A 37 -4.66 -5.16 -12.65
C ASP A 37 -4.67 -5.98 -11.37
N VAL A 38 -4.15 -5.45 -10.27
CA VAL A 38 -4.13 -6.14 -8.99
C VAL A 38 -5.55 -6.22 -8.43
N LYS A 39 -5.95 -7.40 -8.02
CA LYS A 39 -7.29 -7.65 -7.47
C LYS A 39 -7.21 -8.26 -6.09
N SER A 40 -8.29 -8.16 -5.34
CA SER A 40 -8.40 -8.82 -4.05
C SER A 40 -8.17 -10.33 -4.22
N GLY A 41 -7.37 -10.90 -3.36
CA GLY A 41 -6.95 -12.31 -3.44
C GLY A 41 -5.64 -12.52 -4.15
N ASP A 42 -5.15 -11.54 -4.90
CA ASP A 42 -3.87 -11.65 -5.59
C ASP A 42 -2.70 -11.59 -4.60
N ILE A 43 -1.55 -12.04 -5.06
CA ILE A 43 -0.33 -12.12 -4.25
C ILE A 43 0.63 -11.03 -4.70
N ILE A 44 1.19 -10.31 -3.73
CA ILE A 44 2.26 -9.35 -3.98
C ILE A 44 3.54 -9.90 -3.35
N HIS A 45 4.60 -9.91 -4.14
CA HIS A 45 5.94 -10.27 -3.67
C HIS A 45 6.74 -8.98 -3.50
N TYR A 46 7.15 -8.70 -2.27
CA TYR A 46 8.24 -7.78 -2.00
C TYR A 46 9.55 -8.57 -2.11
N SER A 47 10.68 -8.01 -1.73
CA SER A 47 11.95 -8.72 -1.92
C SER A 47 12.02 -10.04 -1.15
N ALA A 48 11.54 -10.04 0.10
CA ALA A 48 11.62 -11.22 0.98
C ALA A 48 10.29 -11.58 1.62
N THR A 49 9.22 -10.86 1.32
CA THR A 49 7.92 -11.03 1.99
C THR A 49 6.84 -11.18 0.94
N LYS A 50 5.96 -12.14 1.17
CA LYS A 50 4.82 -12.40 0.30
C LYS A 50 3.54 -12.06 1.06
N VAL A 51 2.65 -11.30 0.43
CA VAL A 51 1.37 -10.90 1.02
C VAL A 51 0.22 -11.21 0.08
N ARG A 52 -0.97 -11.38 0.67
CA ARG A 52 -2.23 -11.49 -0.09
C ARG A 52 -2.96 -10.16 0.03
N VAL A 53 -3.50 -9.68 -1.08
CA VAL A 53 -4.36 -8.50 -1.10
C VAL A 53 -5.73 -8.89 -0.56
N THR A 54 -6.16 -8.24 0.51
CA THR A 54 -7.46 -8.51 1.14
C THR A 54 -8.49 -7.43 0.82
N GLY A 55 -8.06 -6.29 0.31
CA GLY A 55 -8.95 -5.22 -0.08
C GLY A 55 -8.21 -4.18 -0.90
N ILE A 56 -8.95 -3.45 -1.72
CA ILE A 56 -8.39 -2.37 -2.54
C ILE A 56 -9.37 -1.22 -2.48
N ARG A 57 -8.87 -0.03 -2.14
CA ARG A 57 -9.69 1.17 -2.10
C ARG A 57 -9.00 2.29 -2.87
N GLY A 58 -9.77 2.99 -3.69
CA GLY A 58 -9.26 4.11 -4.46
C GLY A 58 -9.64 5.44 -3.84
N TYR A 59 -8.73 6.40 -3.90
CA TYR A 59 -8.95 7.76 -3.38
C TYR A 59 -8.41 8.77 -4.38
N PRO A 60 -9.00 9.99 -4.43
CA PRO A 60 -8.50 11.03 -5.33
C PRO A 60 -7.06 11.45 -5.02
N GLY A 61 -6.63 11.37 -3.77
CA GLY A 61 -5.30 11.76 -3.38
C GLY A 61 -4.92 11.25 -2.00
N LEU A 62 -3.71 11.59 -1.57
CA LEU A 62 -3.15 11.11 -0.31
C LEU A 62 -3.90 11.63 0.91
N GLU A 63 -4.37 12.89 0.88
CA GLU A 63 -5.11 13.44 2.02
C GLU A 63 -6.40 12.69 2.26
N ASP A 64 -7.17 12.41 1.20
CA ASP A 64 -8.39 11.63 1.32
C ASP A 64 -8.10 10.23 1.84
N LEU A 65 -7.05 9.59 1.31
CA LEU A 65 -6.64 8.28 1.76
C LEU A 65 -6.36 8.29 3.26
N LEU A 66 -5.56 9.24 3.72
CA LEU A 66 -5.19 9.32 5.15
C LEU A 66 -6.35 9.76 6.04
N HIS A 67 -7.39 10.39 5.46
CA HIS A 67 -8.60 10.74 6.19
C HIS A 67 -9.46 9.49 6.45
N HIS A 68 -9.44 8.51 5.56
CA HIS A 68 -10.29 7.33 5.65
C HIS A 68 -9.57 6.08 6.16
N GLU A 69 -8.26 5.97 5.91
CA GLU A 69 -7.45 4.84 6.40
C GLU A 69 -6.75 5.21 7.69
N ASP A 70 -6.51 4.23 8.54
CA ASP A 70 -5.72 4.45 9.76
C ASP A 70 -4.26 4.71 9.36
N TYR A 71 -3.79 5.94 9.56
CA TYR A 71 -2.44 6.33 9.15
C TYR A 71 -1.36 5.44 9.79
N ARG A 72 -1.63 4.87 10.96
CA ARG A 72 -0.68 3.99 11.66
C ARG A 72 -0.50 2.66 10.92
N LYS A 73 -1.50 2.24 10.17
CA LYS A 73 -1.42 1.04 9.32
C LYS A 73 -0.80 1.35 7.96
N VAL A 74 -0.82 2.60 7.54
CA VAL A 74 -0.22 3.07 6.28
C VAL A 74 1.26 3.33 6.47
N VAL A 75 1.62 4.11 7.49
CA VAL A 75 3.01 4.44 7.83
C VAL A 75 3.21 4.16 9.32
N PRO A 76 3.56 2.92 9.68
CA PRO A 76 3.82 2.59 11.08
C PRO A 76 4.94 3.46 11.64
N GLY A 77 4.74 3.97 12.86
CA GLY A 77 5.70 4.86 13.49
C GLY A 77 5.49 6.33 13.16
N ALA A 78 4.60 6.66 12.24
CA ALA A 78 4.25 8.05 11.99
C ALA A 78 3.60 8.66 13.24
N LYS A 79 3.92 9.90 13.52
CA LYS A 79 3.44 10.60 14.71
C LYS A 79 2.03 11.15 14.54
N SER A 80 1.60 11.31 13.29
CA SER A 80 0.32 11.90 12.93
C SER A 80 0.01 11.59 11.47
N ALA A 81 -1.21 11.87 11.04
CA ALA A 81 -1.57 11.77 9.63
C ALA A 81 -0.71 12.70 8.77
N GLN A 82 -0.39 13.90 9.27
CA GLN A 82 0.47 14.83 8.55
C GLN A 82 1.89 14.28 8.38
N ASP A 83 2.44 13.65 9.42
CA ASP A 83 3.74 12.99 9.33
C ASP A 83 3.71 11.84 8.31
N ALA A 84 2.63 11.05 8.32
CA ALA A 84 2.45 9.99 7.34
C ALA A 84 2.42 10.54 5.91
N LEU A 85 1.71 11.65 5.70
CA LEU A 85 1.64 12.31 4.39
C LEU A 85 3.02 12.72 3.92
N GLU A 86 3.82 13.33 4.80
CA GLU A 86 5.17 13.74 4.46
C GLU A 86 6.06 12.56 4.11
N GLN A 87 5.93 11.44 4.81
CA GLN A 87 6.71 10.24 4.51
C GLN A 87 6.29 9.61 3.17
N LEU A 88 5.00 9.64 2.84
CA LEU A 88 4.52 9.17 1.54
C LEU A 88 5.06 10.04 0.40
N ARG A 89 5.09 11.37 0.60
CA ARG A 89 5.70 12.29 -0.36
C ARG A 89 7.18 11.99 -0.54
N ALA A 90 7.87 11.70 0.54
CA ALA A 90 9.32 11.45 0.53
C ALA A 90 9.70 10.22 -0.31
N VAL A 91 8.80 9.24 -0.43
CA VAL A 91 9.05 8.08 -1.31
C VAL A 91 8.55 8.31 -2.74
N GLY A 92 8.16 9.54 -3.07
CA GLY A 92 7.84 9.92 -4.45
C GLY A 92 6.38 9.94 -4.83
N LEU A 93 5.47 9.77 -3.87
CA LEU A 93 4.04 9.83 -4.17
C LEU A 93 3.58 11.28 -4.28
N HIS A 94 2.81 11.58 -5.33
CA HIS A 94 2.18 12.88 -5.50
C HIS A 94 0.90 12.94 -4.68
N ASP A 95 0.59 14.12 -4.15
CA ASP A 95 -0.60 14.32 -3.31
C ASP A 95 -1.90 13.98 -4.03
N ALA A 96 -2.02 14.36 -5.29
CA ALA A 96 -3.24 14.17 -6.08
C ALA A 96 -2.88 13.83 -7.53
N PRO A 97 -2.42 12.60 -7.79
CA PRO A 97 -2.11 12.20 -9.16
C PRO A 97 -3.38 12.15 -10.02
N ALA A 98 -3.21 12.20 -11.34
CA ALA A 98 -4.32 12.34 -12.30
C ALA A 98 -5.43 11.31 -12.11
N HIS A 99 -5.08 10.07 -11.77
CA HIS A 99 -6.05 8.98 -11.60
C HIS A 99 -6.19 8.54 -10.14
N GLY A 100 -5.68 9.34 -9.21
CA GLY A 100 -5.77 9.05 -7.78
C GLY A 100 -4.75 8.06 -7.30
N VAL A 101 -5.00 7.55 -6.10
CA VAL A 101 -4.12 6.58 -5.42
C VAL A 101 -4.92 5.37 -5.00
N LEU A 102 -4.21 4.25 -4.83
CA LEU A 102 -4.80 2.98 -4.40
C LEU A 102 -4.23 2.60 -3.04
N ALA A 103 -5.12 2.19 -2.15
CA ALA A 103 -4.76 1.60 -0.87
C ALA A 103 -4.96 0.09 -0.98
N PHE A 104 -3.87 -0.66 -0.97
CA PHE A 104 -3.92 -2.13 -0.97
C PHE A 104 -3.85 -2.60 0.47
N GLU A 105 -4.93 -3.19 0.95
CA GLU A 105 -4.91 -3.84 2.25
C GLU A 105 -4.29 -5.21 2.07
N VAL A 106 -3.31 -5.55 2.89
CA VAL A 106 -2.51 -6.75 2.70
C VAL A 106 -2.33 -7.52 4.01
N GLU A 107 -2.14 -8.84 3.88
CA GLU A 107 -1.77 -9.69 5.01
C GLU A 107 -0.65 -10.63 4.58
N VAL A 108 0.25 -10.94 5.51
CA VAL A 108 1.39 -11.82 5.23
C VAL A 108 0.90 -13.23 4.95
N VAL A 109 1.44 -13.84 3.90
CA VAL A 109 1.20 -15.24 3.58
C VAL A 109 2.29 -16.07 4.26
N LYS A 110 1.87 -16.98 5.09
CA LYS A 110 2.78 -17.85 5.83
C LYS A 110 2.96 -19.20 5.13
#